data_746e3af65f0d4dc42df119777415d607
#
_entry.id   746e3af65f0d4dc42df119777415d607
#
_cell.length_a   1.000
_cell.length_b   1.000
_cell.length_c   1.000
_cell.angle_alpha   90.00
_cell.angle_beta   90.00
_cell.angle_gamma   90.00
#
_symmetry.space_group_name_H-M   'P 1'
#
loop_
_entity.id
_entity.type
_entity.pdbx_description
1 polymer ?
#
loop_
_entity_poly.entity_id
_entity_poly.type
_entity_poly.pdbx_seq_one_letter_code
_entity_poly.pdbx_strand_id
1 'polypeptide(L)'
;MKVIVDLGNIWEALSAIGTIGAVVVSLYLSRKDSINKVRVSTQAALLMGSLDKKVYTNVTVTNVGRQEVVIAQVGVTHSKCAKVKFAFMKSIGIFNNTLPTYLKTGEFNNFGCVEEELKQQFIQNRLSRKKAYGYAIDSLGKVYFSKKFVLFDE
;
A
#
# COMPACT_ATOMS: atom_id res chain seq x y z
N MET A 1 62.54 -14.66 -9.69
CA MET A 1 61.62 -14.69 -8.56
C MET A 1 60.50 -15.67 -8.91
N LYS A 2 60.53 -16.93 -8.37
CA LYS A 2 59.46 -17.92 -8.61
C LYS A 2 58.33 -17.61 -7.63
N VAL A 3 57.19 -17.18 -8.12
CA VAL A 3 55.96 -17.06 -7.31
C VAL A 3 55.42 -18.48 -7.14
N ILE A 4 55.67 -19.10 -6.00
CA ILE A 4 55.05 -20.37 -5.61
C ILE A 4 53.65 -20.00 -5.15
N VAL A 5 52.64 -20.21 -6.02
CA VAL A 5 51.26 -20.12 -5.64
C VAL A 5 50.92 -21.40 -4.89
N ASP A 6 50.82 -21.29 -3.57
CA ASP A 6 50.43 -22.40 -2.72
C ASP A 6 48.90 -22.69 -2.93
N LEU A 7 48.58 -23.82 -3.55
CA LEU A 7 47.22 -24.22 -3.86
C LEU A 7 46.34 -24.40 -2.62
N GLY A 8 46.95 -24.61 -1.43
CA GLY A 8 46.23 -24.62 -0.14
C GLY A 8 45.60 -23.27 0.16
N ASN A 9 46.28 -22.18 -0.14
CA ASN A 9 45.77 -20.83 0.10
C ASN A 9 44.61 -20.41 -0.81
N ILE A 10 44.49 -21.03 -2.01
CA ILE A 10 43.40 -20.77 -2.94
C ILE A 10 42.08 -21.36 -2.40
N TRP A 11 42.10 -22.55 -1.83
CA TRP A 11 40.94 -23.18 -1.26
C TRP A 11 40.43 -22.46 0.00
N GLU A 12 41.34 -21.95 0.82
CA GLU A 12 41.00 -21.12 1.97
C GLU A 12 40.38 -19.79 1.52
N ALA A 13 40.94 -19.14 0.49
CA ALA A 13 40.39 -17.91 -0.06
C ALA A 13 38.99 -18.14 -0.65
N LEU A 14 38.75 -19.23 -1.41
CA LEU A 14 37.47 -19.57 -1.95
C LEU A 14 36.44 -19.87 -0.84
N SER A 15 36.87 -20.58 0.21
CA SER A 15 36.01 -20.86 1.37
C SER A 15 35.60 -19.58 2.09
N ALA A 16 36.56 -18.63 2.30
CA ALA A 16 36.27 -17.35 2.90
C ALA A 16 35.29 -16.51 2.07
N ILE A 17 35.49 -16.46 0.75
CA ILE A 17 34.57 -15.77 -0.18
C ILE A 17 33.18 -16.41 -0.15
N GLY A 18 33.11 -17.74 -0.14
CA GLY A 18 31.84 -18.48 -0.03
C GLY A 18 31.08 -18.15 1.24
N THR A 19 31.78 -18.12 2.37
CA THR A 19 31.18 -17.81 3.68
C THR A 19 30.68 -16.36 3.73
N ILE A 20 31.47 -15.41 3.28
CA ILE A 20 31.07 -14.00 3.23
C ILE A 20 29.88 -13.82 2.28
N GLY A 21 29.93 -14.46 1.11
CA GLY A 21 28.83 -14.44 0.14
C GLY A 21 27.51 -14.98 0.73
N ALA A 22 27.57 -16.11 1.44
CA ALA A 22 26.39 -16.69 2.09
C ALA A 22 25.80 -15.75 3.14
N VAL A 23 26.62 -15.09 3.95
CA VAL A 23 26.15 -14.11 4.95
C VAL A 23 25.51 -12.90 4.27
N VAL A 24 26.12 -12.35 3.24
CA VAL A 24 25.58 -11.20 2.50
C VAL A 24 24.22 -11.54 1.86
N VAL A 25 24.13 -12.71 1.21
CA VAL A 25 22.87 -13.17 0.59
C VAL A 25 21.79 -13.41 1.65
N SER A 26 22.13 -14.02 2.78
CA SER A 26 21.21 -14.26 3.89
C SER A 26 20.66 -12.94 4.46
N LEU A 27 21.52 -11.96 4.70
CA LEU A 27 21.10 -10.64 5.18
C LEU A 27 20.24 -9.88 4.16
N TYR A 28 20.59 -9.99 2.87
CA TYR A 28 19.79 -9.39 1.80
C TYR A 28 18.38 -9.99 1.73
N LEU A 29 18.27 -11.32 1.77
CA LEU A 29 16.98 -12.02 1.76
C LEU A 29 16.15 -11.68 2.99
N SER A 30 16.76 -11.69 4.18
CA SER A 30 16.10 -11.32 5.43
C SER A 30 15.52 -9.90 5.37
N ARG A 31 16.29 -8.93 4.89
CA ARG A 31 15.79 -7.55 4.72
C ARG A 31 14.67 -7.44 3.68
N LYS A 32 14.77 -8.17 2.57
CA LYS A 32 13.76 -8.16 1.51
C LYS A 32 12.42 -8.70 2.01
N ASP A 33 12.43 -9.69 2.88
CA ASP A 33 11.22 -10.31 3.43
C ASP A 33 10.59 -9.46 4.57
N SER A 34 11.38 -8.58 5.21
CA SER A 34 10.91 -7.70 6.28
C SER A 34 10.18 -6.43 5.80
N ILE A 35 10.12 -6.19 4.50
CA ILE A 35 9.51 -4.96 3.98
C ILE A 35 8.01 -5.17 3.76
N ASN A 36 7.20 -4.40 4.48
CA ASN A 36 5.75 -4.34 4.27
C ASN A 36 5.43 -3.87 2.85
N LYS A 37 4.62 -4.65 2.13
CA LYS A 37 4.15 -4.34 0.79
C LYS A 37 2.63 -4.34 0.77
N VAL A 38 2.07 -3.16 0.57
CA VAL A 38 0.63 -2.96 0.47
C VAL A 38 0.30 -2.41 -0.90
N ARG A 39 -0.72 -2.98 -1.53
CA ARG A 39 -1.29 -2.48 -2.78
C ARG A 39 -2.60 -1.79 -2.47
N VAL A 40 -2.74 -0.55 -2.94
CA VAL A 40 -3.98 0.21 -2.86
C VAL A 40 -4.56 0.30 -4.26
N SER A 41 -5.84 -0.05 -4.42
CA SER A 41 -6.60 0.15 -5.66
C SER A 41 -7.87 0.93 -5.35
N THR A 42 -8.34 1.68 -6.34
CA THR A 42 -9.55 2.51 -6.21
C THR A 42 -10.47 2.22 -7.38
N GLN A 43 -11.76 2.02 -7.09
CA GLN A 43 -12.79 1.72 -8.08
C GLN A 43 -14.08 2.45 -7.71
N ALA A 44 -14.83 2.89 -8.72
CA ALA A 44 -16.21 3.30 -8.53
C ALA A 44 -17.10 2.05 -8.50
N ALA A 45 -18.05 1.99 -7.57
CA ALA A 45 -18.97 0.88 -7.43
C ALA A 45 -20.41 1.40 -7.36
N LEU A 46 -21.29 0.78 -8.14
CA LEU A 46 -22.73 0.94 -8.06
C LEU A 46 -23.30 -0.28 -7.35
N LEU A 47 -24.15 -0.05 -6.35
CA LEU A 47 -24.84 -1.12 -5.65
C LEU A 47 -26.08 -1.53 -6.42
N MET A 48 -26.07 -2.77 -6.92
CA MET A 48 -27.27 -3.36 -7.51
C MET A 48 -28.22 -3.82 -6.39
N GLY A 49 -29.52 -3.48 -6.52
CA GLY A 49 -30.54 -3.84 -5.54
C GLY A 49 -30.80 -2.78 -4.46
N SER A 50 -30.09 -1.68 -4.43
CA SER A 50 -30.44 -0.51 -3.63
C SER A 50 -31.42 0.38 -4.41
N LEU A 51 -32.45 0.87 -3.74
CA LEU A 51 -33.37 1.88 -4.30
C LEU A 51 -32.65 3.20 -4.58
N ASP A 52 -31.59 3.49 -3.83
CA ASP A 52 -30.71 4.64 -4.02
C ASP A 52 -29.62 4.32 -5.03
N LYS A 53 -29.67 4.93 -6.20
CA LYS A 53 -28.62 4.86 -7.25
C LYS A 53 -27.38 5.65 -6.86
N LYS A 54 -26.83 5.42 -5.67
CA LYS A 54 -25.63 6.13 -5.22
C LYS A 54 -24.38 5.46 -5.78
N VAL A 55 -23.47 6.26 -6.28
CA VAL A 55 -22.11 5.81 -6.65
C VAL A 55 -21.23 5.85 -5.41
N TYR A 56 -20.48 4.79 -5.21
CA TYR A 56 -19.53 4.68 -4.11
C TYR A 56 -18.11 4.64 -4.64
N THR A 57 -17.24 5.42 -4.04
CA THR A 57 -15.80 5.28 -4.26
C THR A 57 -15.25 4.24 -3.29
N ASN A 58 -14.79 3.12 -3.82
CA ASN A 58 -14.21 2.01 -3.05
C ASN A 58 -12.68 2.07 -3.12
N VAL A 59 -12.03 2.00 -1.96
CA VAL A 59 -10.58 1.87 -1.83
C VAL A 59 -10.28 0.49 -1.25
N THR A 60 -9.71 -0.37 -2.07
CA THR A 60 -9.28 -1.72 -1.66
C THR A 60 -7.83 -1.67 -1.24
N VAL A 61 -7.55 -2.16 -0.05
CA VAL A 61 -6.21 -2.26 0.52
C VAL A 61 -5.86 -3.75 0.64
N THR A 62 -4.83 -4.19 -0.07
CA THR A 62 -4.40 -5.60 -0.12
C THR A 62 -2.98 -5.73 0.42
N ASN A 63 -2.76 -6.64 1.34
CA ASN A 63 -1.41 -7.00 1.78
C ASN A 63 -0.80 -7.97 0.75
N VAL A 64 0.15 -7.48 -0.04
CA VAL A 64 0.92 -8.29 -1.03
C VAL A 64 2.32 -8.63 -0.52
N GLY A 65 2.61 -8.30 0.73
CA GLY A 65 3.84 -8.66 1.44
C GLY A 65 3.76 -10.05 2.07
N ARG A 66 4.84 -10.44 2.75
CA ARG A 66 4.94 -11.71 3.46
C ARG A 66 4.66 -11.59 4.97
N GLN A 67 4.61 -10.36 5.47
CA GLN A 67 4.32 -10.09 6.89
C GLN A 67 2.93 -9.49 7.05
N GLU A 68 2.36 -9.69 8.22
CA GLU A 68 1.11 -9.02 8.61
C GLU A 68 1.33 -7.51 8.67
N VAL A 69 0.33 -6.76 8.22
CA VAL A 69 0.36 -5.30 8.20
C VAL A 69 -0.85 -4.75 8.90
N VAL A 70 -0.63 -3.82 9.79
CA VAL A 70 -1.71 -3.06 10.45
C VAL A 70 -1.94 -1.77 9.67
N ILE A 71 -3.13 -1.60 9.15
CA ILE A 71 -3.54 -0.38 8.44
C ILE A 71 -4.24 0.54 9.43
N ALA A 72 -3.63 1.68 9.67
CA ALA A 72 -4.12 2.66 10.63
C ALA A 72 -5.11 3.66 10.01
N GLN A 73 -4.93 3.98 8.73
CA GLN A 73 -5.77 4.97 8.05
C GLN A 73 -5.93 4.64 6.57
N VAL A 74 -7.13 4.86 6.03
CA VAL A 74 -7.45 4.73 4.60
C VAL A 74 -8.27 5.94 4.17
N GLY A 75 -8.10 6.36 2.92
CA GLY A 75 -8.88 7.48 2.40
C GLY A 75 -8.49 7.89 0.98
N VAL A 76 -8.84 9.11 0.64
CA VAL A 76 -8.61 9.70 -0.70
C VAL A 76 -7.90 11.03 -0.58
N THR A 77 -7.04 11.35 -1.53
CA THR A 77 -6.32 12.62 -1.62
C THR A 77 -6.24 13.10 -3.07
N HIS A 78 -6.12 14.39 -3.27
CA HIS A 78 -5.98 15.00 -4.60
C HIS A 78 -4.56 14.89 -5.18
N SER A 79 -3.56 14.71 -4.33
CA SER A 79 -2.15 14.60 -4.72
C SER A 79 -1.38 13.73 -3.74
N LYS A 80 -0.34 13.04 -4.23
CA LYS A 80 0.56 12.22 -3.39
C LYS A 80 1.33 13.05 -2.36
N CYS A 81 1.63 14.31 -2.68
CA CYS A 81 2.33 15.26 -1.81
C CYS A 81 1.38 16.18 -1.05
N ALA A 82 0.08 15.92 -1.06
CA ALA A 82 -0.91 16.79 -0.42
C ALA A 82 -0.76 16.77 1.11
N LYS A 83 -0.87 17.96 1.71
CA LYS A 83 -0.99 18.12 3.17
C LYS A 83 -2.38 17.69 3.65
N VAL A 84 -3.43 17.97 2.86
CA VAL A 84 -4.82 17.60 3.17
C VAL A 84 -5.13 16.25 2.56
N LYS A 85 -5.58 15.33 3.39
CA LYS A 85 -6.00 13.98 3.02
C LYS A 85 -7.35 13.70 3.67
N PHE A 86 -8.30 13.15 2.90
CA PHE A 86 -9.62 12.77 3.41
C PHE A 86 -9.58 11.34 3.92
N ALA A 87 -9.69 11.15 5.21
CA ALA A 87 -9.72 9.82 5.83
C ALA A 87 -11.16 9.30 5.91
N PHE A 88 -11.34 8.02 5.69
CA PHE A 88 -12.59 7.34 5.94
C PHE A 88 -12.69 7.03 7.45
N MET A 89 -13.55 7.75 8.14
CA MET A 89 -13.71 7.61 9.60
C MET A 89 -14.85 6.66 9.99
N LYS A 90 -15.76 6.37 9.07
CA LYS A 90 -16.91 5.49 9.32
C LYS A 90 -17.00 4.42 8.25
N SER A 91 -17.35 3.23 8.70
CA SER A 91 -17.85 2.17 7.86
C SER A 91 -19.24 2.60 7.32
N ILE A 92 -19.43 2.64 6.01
CA ILE A 92 -20.69 3.00 5.39
C ILE A 92 -21.34 1.73 4.83
N GLY A 93 -22.42 1.31 5.45
CA GLY A 93 -23.29 0.22 4.99
C GLY A 93 -22.54 -1.09 4.77
N ILE A 94 -22.29 -1.41 3.50
CA ILE A 94 -21.66 -2.68 3.06
C ILE A 94 -20.15 -2.77 3.37
N PHE A 95 -19.48 -1.64 3.56
CA PHE A 95 -18.06 -1.59 3.91
C PHE A 95 -17.93 -1.61 5.43
N ASN A 96 -18.07 -2.78 6.03
CA ASN A 96 -18.11 -2.94 7.49
C ASN A 96 -16.70 -3.11 8.11
N ASN A 97 -15.71 -2.40 7.61
CA ASN A 97 -14.34 -2.49 8.08
C ASN A 97 -14.00 -1.35 9.02
N THR A 98 -13.63 -1.69 10.25
CA THR A 98 -13.14 -0.73 11.25
C THR A 98 -11.64 -0.52 11.10
N LEU A 99 -11.17 0.70 11.37
CA LEU A 99 -9.76 1.03 11.48
C LEU A 99 -9.37 1.19 12.96
N PRO A 100 -8.21 0.72 13.39
CA PRO A 100 -7.18 0.03 12.60
C PRO A 100 -7.57 -1.40 12.24
N THR A 101 -7.10 -1.90 11.09
CA THR A 101 -7.36 -3.26 10.62
C THR A 101 -6.07 -4.03 10.39
N TYR A 102 -6.12 -5.34 10.71
CA TYR A 102 -5.00 -6.26 10.51
C TYR A 102 -5.20 -6.99 9.20
N LEU A 103 -4.19 -7.02 8.35
CA LEU A 103 -4.19 -7.74 7.09
C LEU A 103 -3.09 -8.78 7.09
N LYS A 104 -3.46 -10.07 7.07
CA LYS A 104 -2.53 -11.17 6.82
C LYS A 104 -2.05 -11.14 5.37
N THR A 105 -1.04 -11.91 5.07
CA THR A 105 -0.53 -12.07 3.71
C THR A 105 -1.65 -12.52 2.76
N GLY A 106 -1.86 -11.77 1.69
CA GLY A 106 -2.90 -12.03 0.69
C GLY A 106 -4.29 -11.54 1.06
N GLU A 107 -4.53 -11.10 2.30
CA GLU A 107 -5.81 -10.53 2.70
C GLU A 107 -6.01 -9.12 2.15
N PHE A 108 -7.27 -8.77 1.94
CA PHE A 108 -7.68 -7.44 1.53
C PHE A 108 -8.90 -6.97 2.30
N ASN A 109 -9.01 -5.66 2.44
CA ASN A 109 -10.20 -4.99 2.97
C ASN A 109 -10.63 -3.86 2.04
N ASN A 110 -11.95 -3.66 1.99
CA ASN A 110 -12.59 -2.64 1.17
C ASN A 110 -13.11 -1.52 2.06
N PHE A 111 -12.74 -0.29 1.74
CA PHE A 111 -13.21 0.91 2.40
C PHE A 111 -13.89 1.79 1.38
N GLY A 112 -15.04 2.33 1.68
CA GLY A 112 -15.79 3.12 0.72
C GLY A 112 -16.44 4.34 1.34
N CYS A 113 -16.75 5.31 0.49
CA CYS A 113 -17.58 6.45 0.81
C CYS A 113 -18.52 6.75 -0.36
N VAL A 114 -19.57 7.49 -0.08
CA VAL A 114 -20.48 8.00 -1.12
C VAL A 114 -19.68 9.02 -1.94
N GLU A 115 -19.67 8.85 -3.25
CA GLU A 115 -18.89 9.71 -4.16
C GLU A 115 -19.33 11.17 -4.06
N GLU A 116 -20.62 11.43 -3.87
CA GLU A 116 -21.18 12.76 -3.71
C GLU A 116 -20.60 13.49 -2.49
N GLU A 117 -20.47 12.81 -1.35
CA GLU A 117 -19.85 13.39 -0.15
C GLU A 117 -18.39 13.73 -0.39
N LEU A 118 -17.66 12.85 -1.08
CA LEU A 118 -16.28 13.07 -1.44
C LEU A 118 -16.16 14.28 -2.37
N LYS A 119 -17.06 14.41 -3.36
CA LYS A 119 -17.13 15.56 -4.28
C LYS A 119 -17.32 16.86 -3.50
N GLN A 120 -18.26 16.91 -2.58
CA GLN A 120 -18.52 18.09 -1.75
C GLN A 120 -17.28 18.48 -0.94
N GLN A 121 -16.57 17.52 -0.33
CA GLN A 121 -15.34 17.77 0.42
C GLN A 121 -14.24 18.38 -0.46
N PHE A 122 -14.09 17.89 -1.69
CA PHE A 122 -13.13 18.47 -2.64
C PHE A 122 -13.49 19.90 -3.04
N ILE A 123 -14.78 20.19 -3.25
CA ILE A 123 -15.27 21.54 -3.57
C ILE A 123 -15.02 22.51 -2.42
N GLN A 124 -15.42 22.13 -1.20
CA GLN A 124 -15.27 22.98 -0.01
C GLN A 124 -13.80 23.32 0.28
N ASN A 125 -12.90 22.39 0.02
CA ASN A 125 -11.48 22.60 0.23
C ASN A 125 -10.75 23.19 -1.01
N ARG A 126 -11.47 23.59 -2.05
CA ARG A 126 -10.94 24.17 -3.30
C ARG A 126 -9.86 23.30 -3.96
N LEU A 127 -10.01 21.97 -3.87
CA LEU A 127 -9.04 21.03 -4.43
C LEU A 127 -9.34 20.71 -5.89
N SER A 128 -8.29 20.36 -6.64
CA SER A 128 -8.44 19.93 -8.03
C SER A 128 -9.25 18.65 -8.13
N ARG A 129 -10.28 18.65 -8.96
CA ARG A 129 -11.24 17.57 -9.16
C ARG A 129 -10.78 16.51 -10.18
N LYS A 130 -9.82 16.88 -11.06
CA LYS A 130 -9.39 16.04 -12.20
C LYS A 130 -8.51 14.85 -11.81
N LYS A 131 -8.00 14.80 -10.60
CA LYS A 131 -7.05 13.77 -10.17
C LYS A 131 -7.25 13.44 -8.70
N ALA A 132 -7.50 12.18 -8.41
CA ALA A 132 -7.54 11.68 -7.05
C ALA A 132 -6.72 10.38 -6.92
N TYR A 133 -6.31 10.09 -5.69
CA TYR A 133 -5.55 8.89 -5.33
C TYR A 133 -6.15 8.34 -4.05
N GLY A 134 -6.46 7.04 -4.05
CA GLY A 134 -6.68 6.32 -2.80
C GLY A 134 -5.36 6.20 -2.05
N TYR A 135 -5.38 6.28 -0.73
CA TYR A 135 -4.19 6.05 0.07
C TYR A 135 -4.51 5.16 1.28
N ALA A 136 -3.50 4.49 1.75
CA ALA A 136 -3.50 3.79 3.03
C ALA A 136 -2.22 4.13 3.79
N ILE A 137 -2.32 4.21 5.12
CA ILE A 137 -1.18 4.44 6.02
C ILE A 137 -1.11 3.23 6.95
N ASP A 138 0.07 2.61 7.04
CA ASP A 138 0.30 1.54 8.00
C ASP A 138 0.63 2.09 9.39
N SER A 139 0.69 1.21 10.39
CA SER A 139 1.03 1.58 11.78
C SER A 139 2.44 2.16 11.94
N LEU A 140 3.32 1.97 10.96
CA LEU A 140 4.67 2.52 10.92
C LEU A 140 4.72 3.90 10.26
N GLY A 141 3.56 4.44 9.82
CA GLY A 141 3.45 5.73 9.16
C GLY A 141 3.80 5.72 7.67
N LYS A 142 4.07 4.56 7.08
CA LYS A 142 4.34 4.45 5.65
C LYS A 142 3.06 4.60 4.85
N VAL A 143 3.10 5.45 3.81
CA VAL A 143 1.96 5.77 2.97
C VAL A 143 2.04 5.03 1.65
N TYR A 144 0.95 4.38 1.29
CA TYR A 144 0.76 3.67 0.03
C TYR A 144 -0.32 4.36 -0.79
N PHE A 145 -0.11 4.48 -2.10
CA PHE A 145 -1.05 5.17 -2.99
C PHE A 145 -1.55 4.24 -4.09
N SER A 146 -2.81 4.45 -4.47
CA SER A 146 -3.39 3.83 -5.66
C SER A 146 -2.84 4.43 -6.96
N LYS A 147 -3.21 3.83 -8.09
CA LYS A 147 -3.16 4.53 -9.37
C LYS A 147 -4.09 5.75 -9.32
N LYS A 148 -3.78 6.74 -10.15
CA LYS A 148 -4.63 7.90 -10.36
C LYS A 148 -6.00 7.47 -10.86
N PHE A 149 -7.06 8.06 -10.31
CA PHE A 149 -8.42 7.94 -10.82
C PHE A 149 -9.07 9.31 -10.97
N VAL A 150 -10.14 9.38 -11.74
CA VAL A 150 -10.91 10.60 -11.97
C VAL A 150 -12.16 10.51 -11.09
N LEU A 151 -12.40 11.53 -10.27
CA LEU A 151 -13.56 11.63 -9.38
C LEU A 151 -14.78 12.20 -10.09
N PHE A 152 -14.55 12.84 -11.27
CA PHE A 152 -15.58 13.54 -12.02
C PHE A 152 -15.33 13.30 -13.50
N ASP A 153 -16.26 12.65 -14.16
CA ASP A 153 -16.47 12.83 -15.59
C ASP A 153 -17.35 14.08 -15.76
N GLU A 154 -16.94 14.97 -16.66
CA GLU A 154 -17.69 16.16 -17.04
C GLU A 154 -18.97 15.76 -17.75
#